data_8cac68a926b39c6fca0d03b8d12b3362
#
_entry.id   8cac68a926b39c6fca0d03b8d12b3362
#
_cell.length_a   1.000
_cell.length_b   1.000
_cell.length_c   1.000
_cell.angle_alpha   90.00
_cell.angle_beta   90.00
_cell.angle_gamma   90.00
#
_symmetry.space_group_name_H-M   'P 1'
#
loop_
_entity.id
_entity.type
_entity.pdbx_description
1 polymer ?
#
loop_
_entity_poly.entity_id
_entity_poly.type
_entity_poly.pdbx_seq_one_letter_code
_entity_poly.pdbx_strand_id
1 'polypeptide(L)'
;MMYPRLRLAANLLRDDGVIFVSIDDVELDNLKKLCNEVFGEENFIACLVYDKNRKNDAKYFSIGHEYMLVYFKSTATMNERGTVLRMTKEGIEEVKAEFERLRKLYDDDWGKVNEGLKLLYSSWDKDDPRKSLARFTRVDEKGPYRDDGNISWPGGGGPRYDVMHPVTHKPCKVPSRGWIYPNPQRMKEEIDRGRVVFGQDETTTPRIRTNLF
;
A
#
# COMPACT_ATOMS: atom_id res chain seq x y z
N MET A 1 -5.81 18.11 -32.03
CA MET A 1 -5.85 16.77 -32.65
C MET A 1 -5.12 15.74 -31.78
N MET A 2 -5.82 15.13 -30.80
CA MET A 2 -5.24 14.14 -29.87
C MET A 2 -5.33 12.70 -30.41
N TYR A 3 -6.38 12.33 -31.12
CA TYR A 3 -6.65 10.97 -31.58
C TYR A 3 -5.47 10.28 -32.29
N PRO A 4 -4.83 10.85 -33.30
CA PRO A 4 -3.68 10.20 -33.97
C PRO A 4 -2.49 9.99 -33.02
N ARG A 5 -2.28 10.92 -32.07
CA ARG A 5 -1.21 10.82 -31.05
C ARG A 5 -1.46 9.69 -30.08
N LEU A 6 -2.71 9.54 -29.62
CA LEU A 6 -3.10 8.44 -28.73
C LEU A 6 -2.97 7.08 -29.42
N ARG A 7 -3.36 6.98 -30.71
CA ARG A 7 -3.16 5.75 -31.51
C ARG A 7 -1.69 5.39 -31.64
N LEU A 8 -0.84 6.38 -31.94
CA LEU A 8 0.59 6.17 -32.02
C LEU A 8 1.15 5.72 -30.67
N ALA A 9 0.77 6.38 -29.59
CA ALA A 9 1.17 6.00 -28.23
C ALA A 9 0.73 4.56 -27.90
N ALA A 10 -0.51 4.19 -28.25
CA ALA A 10 -1.01 2.82 -28.05
C ALA A 10 -0.18 1.78 -28.81
N ASN A 11 0.31 2.09 -30.01
CA ASN A 11 1.17 1.18 -30.77
C ASN A 11 2.59 1.07 -30.21
N LEU A 12 3.08 2.10 -29.53
CA LEU A 12 4.40 2.10 -28.91
C LEU A 12 4.42 1.42 -27.54
N LEU A 13 3.26 1.31 -26.89
CA LEU A 13 3.16 0.63 -25.61
C LEU A 13 3.31 -0.89 -25.76
N ARG A 14 4.06 -1.48 -24.85
CA ARG A 14 4.08 -2.94 -24.64
C ARG A 14 2.70 -3.41 -24.14
N ASP A 15 2.40 -4.69 -24.28
CA ASP A 15 1.12 -5.27 -23.81
C ASP A 15 0.91 -5.11 -22.28
N ASP A 16 1.99 -5.06 -21.51
CA ASP A 16 2.00 -4.75 -20.08
C ASP A 16 2.27 -3.25 -19.79
N GLY A 17 2.10 -2.39 -20.78
CA GLY A 17 2.34 -0.95 -20.67
C GLY A 17 1.18 -0.19 -20.02
N VAL A 18 1.49 0.97 -19.45
CA VAL A 18 0.54 1.91 -18.89
C VAL A 18 0.76 3.29 -19.45
N ILE A 19 -0.33 4.02 -19.72
CA ILE A 19 -0.29 5.41 -20.13
C ILE A 19 -0.97 6.31 -19.11
N PHE A 20 -0.36 7.45 -18.85
CA PHE A 20 -0.88 8.53 -18.03
C PHE A 20 -1.08 9.76 -18.91
N VAL A 21 -2.28 10.32 -18.94
CA VAL A 21 -2.59 11.49 -19.75
C VAL A 21 -3.17 12.59 -18.86
N SER A 22 -2.41 13.66 -18.66
CA SER A 22 -2.86 14.82 -17.87
C SER A 22 -3.81 15.69 -18.66
N ILE A 23 -4.84 16.21 -17.99
CA ILE A 23 -5.87 17.07 -18.58
C ILE A 23 -6.51 17.95 -17.49
N ASP A 24 -7.08 19.07 -17.89
CA ASP A 24 -7.91 19.91 -17.04
C ASP A 24 -9.41 19.52 -17.12
N ASP A 25 -10.25 20.23 -16.38
CA ASP A 25 -11.70 19.99 -16.32
C ASP A 25 -12.39 20.12 -17.67
N VAL A 26 -11.92 21.05 -18.51
CA VAL A 26 -12.65 21.49 -19.71
C VAL A 26 -12.75 20.36 -20.77
N GLU A 27 -11.67 19.61 -20.94
CA GLU A 27 -11.56 18.56 -21.96
C GLU A 27 -11.52 17.14 -21.39
N LEU A 28 -11.75 16.96 -20.09
CA LEU A 28 -11.67 15.67 -19.42
C LEU A 28 -12.58 14.62 -20.06
N ASP A 29 -13.85 14.95 -20.27
CA ASP A 29 -14.84 14.02 -20.84
C ASP A 29 -14.53 13.66 -22.29
N ASN A 30 -14.08 14.64 -23.08
CA ASN A 30 -13.72 14.44 -24.47
C ASN A 30 -12.48 13.55 -24.59
N LEU A 31 -11.46 13.81 -23.75
CA LEU A 31 -10.25 12.99 -23.72
C LEU A 31 -10.55 11.57 -23.28
N LYS A 32 -11.41 11.38 -22.26
CA LYS A 32 -11.80 10.04 -21.77
C LYS A 32 -12.49 9.24 -22.87
N LYS A 33 -13.40 9.84 -23.64
CA LYS A 33 -14.05 9.18 -24.79
C LYS A 33 -13.05 8.76 -25.87
N LEU A 34 -12.09 9.64 -26.21
CA LEU A 34 -11.03 9.33 -27.16
C LEU A 34 -10.11 8.20 -26.65
N CYS A 35 -9.76 8.21 -25.37
CA CYS A 35 -8.97 7.14 -24.77
C CYS A 35 -9.72 5.80 -24.74
N ASN A 36 -11.04 5.81 -24.43
CA ASN A 36 -11.87 4.60 -24.49
C ASN A 36 -11.90 4.02 -25.91
N GLU A 37 -11.99 4.86 -26.94
CA GLU A 37 -11.97 4.41 -28.34
C GLU A 37 -10.61 3.81 -28.76
N VAL A 38 -9.52 4.37 -28.25
CA VAL A 38 -8.15 3.95 -28.63
C VAL A 38 -7.64 2.77 -27.84
N PHE A 39 -7.85 2.76 -26.52
CA PHE A 39 -7.31 1.76 -25.59
C PHE A 39 -8.33 0.70 -25.17
N GLY A 40 -9.64 0.95 -25.35
CA GLY A 40 -10.74 0.15 -24.83
C GLY A 40 -11.18 0.63 -23.44
N GLU A 41 -12.50 0.67 -23.21
CA GLU A 41 -13.07 1.07 -21.93
C GLU A 41 -12.67 0.11 -20.80
N GLU A 42 -12.55 -1.17 -21.10
CA GLU A 42 -12.12 -2.24 -20.19
C GLU A 42 -10.68 -2.05 -19.67
N ASN A 43 -9.89 -1.24 -20.35
CA ASN A 43 -8.50 -0.92 -19.98
C ASN A 43 -8.38 0.40 -19.20
N PHE A 44 -9.50 1.08 -18.93
CA PHE A 44 -9.53 2.24 -18.04
C PHE A 44 -9.28 1.80 -16.60
N ILE A 45 -8.30 2.43 -15.93
CA ILE A 45 -7.91 2.07 -14.56
C ILE A 45 -8.40 3.11 -13.57
N ALA A 46 -8.09 4.39 -13.83
CA ALA A 46 -8.42 5.45 -12.89
C ALA A 46 -8.42 6.84 -13.55
N CYS A 47 -9.15 7.75 -12.94
CA CYS A 47 -9.00 9.19 -13.09
C CYS A 47 -8.41 9.71 -11.77
N LEU A 48 -7.12 10.02 -11.77
CA LEU A 48 -6.44 10.56 -10.60
C LEU A 48 -6.63 12.07 -10.55
N VAL A 49 -6.83 12.62 -9.36
CA VAL A 49 -6.89 14.06 -9.12
C VAL A 49 -5.53 14.50 -8.58
N TYR A 50 -4.87 15.38 -9.30
CA TYR A 50 -3.59 15.94 -8.91
C TYR A 50 -3.81 17.33 -8.30
N ASP A 51 -3.51 17.50 -7.01
CA ASP A 51 -3.64 18.76 -6.29
C ASP A 51 -2.47 19.69 -6.67
N LYS A 52 -2.81 20.88 -7.14
CA LYS A 52 -1.89 21.96 -7.47
C LYS A 52 -2.08 23.14 -6.53
N ASN A 53 -1.08 24.00 -6.46
CA ASN A 53 -1.19 25.25 -5.74
C ASN A 53 -2.35 26.09 -6.29
N ARG A 54 -3.26 26.50 -5.41
CA ARG A 54 -4.42 27.32 -5.75
C ARG A 54 -3.97 28.73 -6.20
N LYS A 55 -4.49 29.18 -7.35
CA LYS A 55 -4.37 30.58 -7.76
C LYS A 55 -5.55 31.35 -7.19
N ASN A 56 -5.30 32.45 -6.49
CA ASN A 56 -6.34 33.23 -5.81
C ASN A 56 -7.10 34.22 -6.73
N ASP A 57 -6.92 34.13 -8.06
CA ASP A 57 -7.41 35.13 -9.02
C ASP A 57 -8.76 34.75 -9.67
N ALA A 58 -9.42 33.70 -9.21
CA ALA A 58 -10.67 33.23 -9.80
C ALA A 58 -11.86 34.06 -9.31
N LYS A 59 -12.71 34.49 -10.25
CA LYS A 59 -13.91 35.29 -9.97
C LYS A 59 -14.93 34.55 -9.09
N TYR A 60 -15.03 33.22 -9.17
CA TYR A 60 -16.01 32.42 -8.44
C TYR A 60 -15.32 31.38 -7.55
N PHE A 61 -14.71 30.34 -8.16
CA PHE A 61 -14.04 29.27 -7.44
C PHE A 61 -12.62 29.09 -7.94
N SER A 62 -11.68 29.03 -7.02
CA SER A 62 -10.29 28.75 -7.34
C SER A 62 -10.12 27.24 -7.54
N ILE A 63 -9.81 26.82 -8.77
CA ILE A 63 -9.53 25.43 -9.12
C ILE A 63 -8.03 25.21 -8.94
N GLY A 64 -7.68 24.28 -8.04
CA GLY A 64 -6.29 23.93 -7.71
C GLY A 64 -5.93 22.49 -8.07
N HIS A 65 -6.64 21.87 -9.02
CA HIS A 65 -6.38 20.49 -9.41
C HIS A 65 -6.33 20.31 -10.93
N GLU A 66 -5.72 19.20 -11.33
CA GLU A 66 -5.77 18.65 -12.69
C GLU A 66 -6.12 17.16 -12.58
N TYR A 67 -6.51 16.58 -13.70
CA TYR A 67 -6.81 15.16 -13.79
C TYR A 67 -5.70 14.42 -14.54
N MET A 68 -5.56 13.16 -14.22
CA MET A 68 -4.68 12.26 -14.94
C MET A 68 -5.44 10.96 -15.23
N LEU A 69 -5.78 10.74 -16.50
CA LEU A 69 -6.40 9.50 -16.96
C LEU A 69 -5.34 8.42 -17.05
N VAL A 70 -5.64 7.25 -16.50
CA VAL A 70 -4.74 6.08 -16.48
C VAL A 70 -5.39 4.94 -17.24
N TYR A 71 -4.70 4.43 -18.26
CA TYR A 71 -5.10 3.26 -19.04
C TYR A 71 -3.97 2.25 -19.12
N PHE A 72 -4.31 0.97 -19.02
CA PHE A 72 -3.41 -0.09 -19.41
C PHE A 72 -3.51 -0.33 -20.93
N LYS A 73 -2.45 -0.88 -21.53
CA LYS A 73 -2.52 -1.40 -22.88
C LYS A 73 -3.43 -2.62 -22.93
N SER A 74 -3.34 -3.50 -21.94
CA SER A 74 -4.18 -4.68 -21.77
C SER A 74 -4.31 -5.03 -20.29
N THR A 75 -5.48 -4.81 -19.73
CA THR A 75 -5.81 -5.22 -18.34
C THR A 75 -5.75 -6.75 -18.19
N ALA A 76 -6.14 -7.50 -19.23
CA ALA A 76 -6.04 -8.95 -19.24
C ALA A 76 -4.59 -9.41 -19.05
N THR A 77 -3.66 -8.87 -19.84
CA THR A 77 -2.22 -9.19 -19.71
C THR A 77 -1.65 -8.82 -18.36
N MET A 78 -2.07 -7.68 -17.77
CA MET A 78 -1.63 -7.27 -16.43
C MET A 78 -2.09 -8.26 -15.36
N ASN A 79 -3.34 -8.74 -15.47
CA ASN A 79 -3.92 -9.73 -14.55
C ASN A 79 -3.25 -11.11 -14.69
N GLU A 80 -3.05 -11.60 -15.91
CA GLU A 80 -2.37 -12.86 -16.19
C GLU A 80 -0.95 -12.90 -15.61
N ARG A 81 -0.22 -11.80 -15.72
CA ARG A 81 1.13 -11.66 -15.17
C ARG A 81 1.16 -11.39 -13.67
N GLY A 82 0.02 -11.15 -13.04
CA GLY A 82 -0.06 -10.75 -11.63
C GLY A 82 0.69 -9.44 -11.36
N THR A 83 0.76 -8.54 -12.34
CA THR A 83 1.51 -7.29 -12.23
C THR A 83 0.84 -6.37 -11.21
N VAL A 84 1.61 -5.91 -10.24
CA VAL A 84 1.17 -4.96 -9.22
C VAL A 84 2.01 -3.69 -9.32
N LEU A 85 1.35 -2.57 -9.59
CA LEU A 85 2.01 -1.27 -9.57
C LEU A 85 2.28 -0.87 -8.11
N ARG A 86 3.55 -0.79 -7.75
CA ARG A 86 3.99 -0.38 -6.41
C ARG A 86 5.01 0.74 -6.53
N MET A 87 4.86 1.75 -5.70
CA MET A 87 5.89 2.76 -5.46
C MET A 87 6.65 2.40 -4.19
N THR A 88 7.97 2.50 -4.25
CA THR A 88 8.80 2.47 -3.04
C THR A 88 8.45 3.70 -2.20
N LYS A 89 8.16 3.51 -0.93
CA LYS A 89 7.90 4.65 -0.03
C LYS A 89 9.18 5.44 0.15
N GLU A 90 9.05 6.77 0.11
CA GLU A 90 10.17 7.66 0.42
C GLU A 90 10.75 7.35 1.79
N GLY A 91 12.07 7.42 1.92
CA GLY A 91 12.79 7.19 3.16
C GLY A 91 13.08 5.73 3.53
N ILE A 92 12.62 4.74 2.77
CA ILE A 92 12.91 3.32 3.07
C ILE A 92 14.41 3.05 3.10
N GLU A 93 15.16 3.53 2.12
CA GLU A 93 16.62 3.31 2.06
C GLU A 93 17.33 4.01 3.21
N GLU A 94 16.89 5.20 3.63
CA GLU A 94 17.41 5.90 4.79
C GLU A 94 17.17 5.12 6.08
N VAL A 95 15.94 4.63 6.29
CA VAL A 95 15.60 3.78 7.46
C VAL A 95 16.41 2.50 7.46
N LYS A 96 16.61 1.88 6.31
CA LYS A 96 17.38 0.66 6.16
C LYS A 96 18.86 0.89 6.49
N ALA A 97 19.45 1.97 5.96
CA ALA A 97 20.82 2.34 6.25
C ALA A 97 21.02 2.63 7.75
N GLU A 98 20.10 3.37 8.37
CA GLU A 98 20.15 3.67 9.79
C GLU A 98 19.93 2.42 10.65
N PHE A 99 19.01 1.53 10.28
CA PHE A 99 18.82 0.24 10.94
C PHE A 99 20.11 -0.59 10.95
N GLU A 100 20.78 -0.73 9.79
CA GLU A 100 22.05 -1.47 9.71
C GLU A 100 23.18 -0.80 10.49
N ARG A 101 23.20 0.53 10.57
CA ARG A 101 24.16 1.27 11.40
C ARG A 101 23.92 1.01 12.89
N LEU A 102 22.66 1.12 13.32
CA LEU A 102 22.30 0.96 14.74
C LEU A 102 22.48 -0.47 15.24
N ARG A 103 22.13 -1.48 14.44
CA ARG A 103 22.33 -2.87 14.84
C ARG A 103 23.82 -3.22 15.03
N LYS A 104 24.70 -2.69 14.18
CA LYS A 104 26.17 -2.82 14.35
C LYS A 104 26.67 -2.08 15.58
N LEU A 105 26.12 -0.88 15.84
CA LEU A 105 26.55 -0.05 16.97
C LEU A 105 26.15 -0.66 18.32
N TYR A 106 24.99 -1.30 18.39
CA TYR A 106 24.41 -1.82 19.62
C TYR A 106 24.42 -3.36 19.72
N ASP A 107 25.15 -4.04 18.83
CA ASP A 107 25.32 -5.51 18.84
C ASP A 107 23.95 -6.23 18.93
N ASP A 108 23.04 -5.85 18.04
CA ASP A 108 21.66 -6.38 17.96
C ASP A 108 20.82 -6.21 19.28
N ASP A 109 21.17 -5.23 20.13
CA ASP A 109 20.26 -4.79 21.20
C ASP A 109 19.04 -4.08 20.60
N TRP A 110 17.98 -4.85 20.31
CA TRP A 110 16.78 -4.38 19.63
C TRP A 110 16.08 -3.23 20.35
N GLY A 111 16.23 -3.12 21.68
CA GLY A 111 15.70 -2.00 22.44
C GLY A 111 16.36 -0.69 22.03
N LYS A 112 17.71 -0.66 22.04
CA LYS A 112 18.50 0.51 21.67
C LYS A 112 18.39 0.82 20.17
N VAL A 113 18.34 -0.21 19.30
CA VAL A 113 18.10 -0.05 17.87
C VAL A 113 16.75 0.63 17.62
N ASN A 114 15.70 0.20 18.32
CA ASN A 114 14.38 0.80 18.20
C ASN A 114 14.34 2.26 18.69
N GLU A 115 15.03 2.57 19.79
CA GLU A 115 15.15 3.96 20.26
C GLU A 115 15.87 4.85 19.24
N GLY A 116 16.95 4.37 18.65
CA GLY A 116 17.67 5.09 17.61
C GLY A 116 16.78 5.38 16.38
N LEU A 117 16.02 4.41 15.92
CA LEU A 117 15.06 4.62 14.82
C LEU A 117 13.93 5.60 15.18
N LYS A 118 13.45 5.59 16.43
CA LYS A 118 12.48 6.58 16.89
C LYS A 118 13.05 8.01 16.85
N LEU A 119 14.33 8.18 17.15
CA LEU A 119 15.00 9.47 17.02
C LEU A 119 15.06 9.93 15.56
N LEU A 120 15.42 9.03 14.62
CA LEU A 120 15.35 9.32 13.19
C LEU A 120 13.94 9.74 12.78
N TYR A 121 12.91 8.98 13.13
CA TYR A 121 11.52 9.30 12.80
C TYR A 121 11.06 10.63 13.42
N SER A 122 11.58 10.99 14.58
CA SER A 122 11.25 12.24 15.27
C SER A 122 11.90 13.46 14.62
N SER A 123 13.03 13.28 13.93
CA SER A 123 13.73 14.35 13.23
C SER A 123 13.01 14.86 11.98
N TRP A 124 12.05 14.08 11.46
CA TRP A 124 11.27 14.47 10.29
C TRP A 124 10.10 15.37 10.67
N ASP A 125 9.80 16.36 9.84
CA ASP A 125 8.66 17.26 10.01
C ASP A 125 7.32 16.50 9.87
N LYS A 126 6.24 17.11 10.38
CA LYS A 126 4.90 16.49 10.32
C LYS A 126 4.41 16.25 8.89
N ASP A 127 4.75 17.14 7.98
CA ASP A 127 4.35 17.10 6.57
C ASP A 127 5.34 16.35 5.68
N ASP A 128 6.42 15.80 6.27
CA ASP A 128 7.39 15.00 5.54
C ASP A 128 6.76 13.67 5.10
N PRO A 129 6.77 13.31 3.81
CA PRO A 129 6.22 12.05 3.30
C PRO A 129 6.78 10.81 3.99
N ARG A 130 8.05 10.87 4.42
CA ARG A 130 8.75 9.80 5.16
C ARG A 130 8.13 9.55 6.54
N LYS A 131 7.41 10.52 7.12
CA LYS A 131 6.76 10.40 8.43
C LYS A 131 5.78 9.21 8.50
N SER A 132 5.25 8.79 7.37
CA SER A 132 4.43 7.59 7.26
C SER A 132 5.15 6.31 7.70
N LEU A 133 6.49 6.30 7.72
CA LEU A 133 7.32 5.18 8.17
C LEU A 133 7.44 5.11 9.70
N ALA A 134 7.16 6.19 10.43
CA ALA A 134 7.21 6.23 11.89
C ALA A 134 6.19 5.29 12.58
N ARG A 135 5.24 4.74 11.82
CA ARG A 135 4.29 3.72 12.30
C ARG A 135 4.93 2.35 12.56
N PHE A 136 6.14 2.11 12.05
CA PHE A 136 6.90 0.88 12.28
C PHE A 136 7.71 1.04 13.57
N THR A 137 7.03 0.80 14.70
CA THR A 137 7.50 1.14 16.06
C THR A 137 8.22 0.00 16.76
N ARG A 138 8.34 -1.15 16.14
CA ARG A 138 9.02 -2.32 16.66
C ARG A 138 10.14 -2.76 15.74
N VAL A 139 11.14 -3.45 16.30
CA VAL A 139 12.34 -3.88 15.58
C VAL A 139 12.73 -5.29 16.00
N ASP A 140 13.17 -6.08 15.07
CA ASP A 140 13.87 -7.35 15.30
C ASP A 140 14.94 -7.60 14.19
N GLU A 141 15.46 -8.81 14.13
CA GLU A 141 16.47 -9.23 13.15
C GLU A 141 16.09 -8.99 11.68
N LYS A 142 14.78 -8.97 11.39
CA LYS A 142 14.21 -8.76 10.04
C LYS A 142 13.95 -7.29 9.73
N GLY A 143 14.25 -6.38 10.67
CA GLY A 143 14.07 -4.97 10.51
C GLY A 143 12.86 -4.38 11.25
N PRO A 144 12.55 -3.10 10.97
CA PRO A 144 11.40 -2.44 11.56
C PRO A 144 10.07 -3.08 11.15
N TYR A 145 9.16 -3.23 12.10
CA TYR A 145 7.84 -3.77 11.85
C TYR A 145 6.75 -3.11 12.71
N ARG A 146 5.51 -3.36 12.35
CA ARG A 146 4.33 -3.06 13.16
C ARG A 146 3.51 -4.32 13.37
N ASP A 147 2.85 -4.43 14.51
CA ASP A 147 2.05 -5.58 14.95
C ASP A 147 0.60 -5.20 15.31
N ASP A 148 0.11 -4.12 14.70
CA ASP A 148 -1.23 -3.56 14.92
C ASP A 148 -2.21 -3.83 13.77
N GLY A 149 -1.82 -4.67 12.82
CA GLY A 149 -2.64 -4.97 11.65
C GLY A 149 -3.94 -5.70 12.02
N ASN A 150 -5.05 -5.26 11.42
CA ASN A 150 -6.36 -5.86 11.65
C ASN A 150 -6.48 -7.21 10.93
N ILE A 151 -6.78 -8.27 11.69
CA ILE A 151 -6.99 -9.63 11.20
C ILE A 151 -8.46 -9.95 10.87
N SER A 152 -9.36 -8.98 11.03
CA SER A 152 -10.78 -9.15 10.74
C SER A 152 -11.07 -9.08 9.24
N TRP A 153 -12.07 -9.82 8.82
CA TRP A 153 -12.62 -9.74 7.46
C TRP A 153 -13.06 -8.31 7.12
N PRO A 154 -12.75 -7.79 5.93
CA PRO A 154 -13.07 -6.40 5.56
C PRO A 154 -14.56 -6.10 5.45
N GLY A 155 -15.40 -7.11 5.14
CA GLY A 155 -16.85 -7.03 5.09
C GLY A 155 -17.54 -7.72 6.28
N GLY A 156 -18.83 -8.02 6.15
CA GLY A 156 -19.55 -8.91 7.07
C GLY A 156 -19.51 -10.37 6.60
N GLY A 157 -19.69 -11.31 7.54
CA GLY A 157 -19.84 -12.74 7.21
C GLY A 157 -18.55 -13.45 6.78
N GLY A 158 -17.41 -12.98 7.25
CA GLY A 158 -16.13 -13.65 6.99
C GLY A 158 -16.01 -15.03 7.63
N PRO A 159 -15.02 -15.83 7.20
CA PRO A 159 -14.85 -17.21 7.66
C PRO A 159 -14.58 -17.27 9.17
N ARG A 160 -15.11 -18.32 9.82
CA ARG A 160 -14.95 -18.60 11.25
C ARG A 160 -14.45 -20.03 11.40
N TYR A 161 -13.29 -20.17 12.01
CA TYR A 161 -12.65 -21.45 12.32
C TYR A 161 -11.76 -21.26 13.53
N ASP A 162 -11.39 -22.35 14.20
CA ASP A 162 -10.52 -22.29 15.36
C ASP A 162 -9.07 -22.04 14.96
N VAL A 163 -8.46 -21.07 15.62
CA VAL A 163 -7.02 -20.77 15.56
C VAL A 163 -6.46 -20.96 16.95
N MET A 164 -5.61 -21.98 17.12
CA MET A 164 -5.08 -22.32 18.43
C MET A 164 -3.95 -21.37 18.84
N HIS A 165 -4.03 -20.86 20.07
CA HIS A 165 -2.96 -20.04 20.65
C HIS A 165 -1.70 -20.89 20.87
N PRO A 166 -0.49 -20.45 20.48
CA PRO A 166 0.71 -21.29 20.50
C PRO A 166 1.17 -21.70 21.91
N VAL A 167 0.81 -20.94 22.93
CA VAL A 167 1.24 -21.20 24.31
C VAL A 167 0.14 -21.88 25.12
N THR A 168 -1.10 -21.39 25.05
CA THR A 168 -2.21 -21.92 25.88
C THR A 168 -2.91 -23.12 25.25
N HIS A 169 -2.67 -23.37 23.95
CA HIS A 169 -3.31 -24.43 23.15
C HIS A 169 -4.84 -24.40 23.17
N LYS A 170 -5.43 -23.22 23.43
CA LYS A 170 -6.86 -22.98 23.34
C LYS A 170 -7.22 -22.15 22.10
N PRO A 171 -8.47 -22.23 21.62
CA PRO A 171 -8.89 -21.43 20.47
C PRO A 171 -8.90 -19.94 20.80
N CYS A 172 -8.25 -19.15 19.96
CA CYS A 172 -8.23 -17.70 20.07
C CYS A 172 -9.59 -17.08 19.77
N LYS A 173 -9.82 -15.92 20.38
CA LYS A 173 -11.02 -15.12 20.11
C LYS A 173 -11.14 -14.77 18.64
N VAL A 174 -12.20 -15.27 17.98
CA VAL A 174 -12.52 -14.97 16.59
C VAL A 174 -13.02 -13.52 16.48
N PRO A 175 -12.51 -12.71 15.52
CA PRO A 175 -13.04 -11.37 15.27
C PRO A 175 -14.54 -11.39 14.99
N SER A 176 -15.27 -10.35 15.39
CA SER A 176 -16.72 -10.26 15.16
C SER A 176 -17.11 -10.44 13.68
N ARG A 177 -16.28 -9.97 12.77
CA ARG A 177 -16.48 -10.06 11.31
C ARG A 177 -15.89 -11.31 10.66
N GLY A 178 -15.27 -12.23 11.45
CA GLY A 178 -14.53 -13.39 10.95
C GLY A 178 -13.07 -13.06 10.60
N TRP A 179 -12.32 -14.10 10.21
CA TRP A 179 -10.90 -13.98 9.89
C TRP A 179 -10.68 -13.40 8.49
N ILE A 180 -9.60 -12.61 8.32
CA ILE A 180 -9.19 -12.06 7.01
C ILE A 180 -8.71 -13.16 6.05
N TYR A 181 -8.20 -14.28 6.57
CA TYR A 181 -7.74 -15.39 5.75
C TYR A 181 -8.90 -16.35 5.48
N PRO A 182 -9.10 -16.77 4.20
CA PRO A 182 -10.33 -17.46 3.77
C PRO A 182 -10.49 -18.86 4.37
N ASN A 183 -9.41 -19.50 4.80
CA ASN A 183 -9.43 -20.86 5.33
C ASN A 183 -8.28 -21.12 6.33
N PRO A 184 -8.37 -22.21 7.13
CA PRO A 184 -7.34 -22.56 8.13
C PRO A 184 -5.95 -22.79 7.52
N GLN A 185 -5.87 -23.31 6.31
CA GLN A 185 -4.60 -23.60 5.64
C GLN A 185 -3.84 -22.27 5.39
N ARG A 186 -4.53 -21.26 4.84
CA ARG A 186 -3.95 -19.95 4.61
C ARG A 186 -3.56 -19.24 5.90
N MET A 187 -4.38 -19.37 6.95
CA MET A 187 -4.04 -18.85 8.28
C MET A 187 -2.76 -19.48 8.80
N LYS A 188 -2.63 -20.81 8.70
CA LYS A 188 -1.43 -21.53 9.15
C LYS A 188 -0.18 -21.07 8.39
N GLU A 189 -0.26 -20.93 7.08
CA GLU A 189 0.86 -20.41 6.27
C GLU A 189 1.32 -19.01 6.76
N GLU A 190 0.39 -18.14 7.11
CA GLU A 190 0.74 -16.79 7.59
C GLU A 190 1.28 -16.81 9.03
N ILE A 191 0.82 -17.74 9.87
CA ILE A 191 1.41 -18.02 11.19
C ILE A 191 2.86 -18.52 11.03
N ASP A 192 3.08 -19.51 10.18
CA ASP A 192 4.41 -20.11 9.93
C ASP A 192 5.40 -19.07 9.35
N ARG A 193 4.91 -18.09 8.59
CA ARG A 193 5.69 -16.94 8.11
C ARG A 193 5.95 -15.87 9.18
N GLY A 194 5.41 -16.03 10.38
CA GLY A 194 5.51 -15.05 11.47
C GLY A 194 4.74 -13.76 11.23
N ARG A 195 3.70 -13.79 10.37
CA ARG A 195 2.86 -12.62 10.08
C ARG A 195 1.64 -12.49 10.99
N VAL A 196 1.37 -13.48 11.81
CA VAL A 196 0.30 -13.43 12.81
C VAL A 196 0.94 -13.30 14.19
N VAL A 197 0.59 -12.26 14.92
CA VAL A 197 1.07 -11.99 16.28
C VAL A 197 -0.04 -12.31 17.26
N PHE A 198 0.23 -13.23 18.17
CA PHE A 198 -0.68 -13.62 19.25
C PHE A 198 -0.53 -12.67 20.45
N GLY A 199 -1.60 -12.52 21.22
CA GLY A 199 -1.57 -11.82 22.51
C GLY A 199 -0.88 -12.64 23.61
N GLN A 200 -1.11 -12.29 24.86
CA GLN A 200 -0.61 -13.05 26.00
C GLN A 200 -1.35 -14.38 26.16
N ASP A 201 -2.62 -14.40 25.78
CA ASP A 201 -3.50 -15.55 25.88
C ASP A 201 -4.53 -15.59 24.75
N GLU A 202 -5.38 -16.63 24.72
CA GLU A 202 -6.43 -16.88 23.76
C GLU A 202 -7.59 -15.88 23.79
N THR A 203 -7.75 -15.10 24.84
CA THR A 203 -8.84 -14.12 24.98
C THR A 203 -8.63 -12.89 24.11
N THR A 204 -7.39 -12.67 23.71
CA THR A 204 -7.01 -11.58 22.81
C THR A 204 -7.03 -12.05 21.37
N THR A 205 -7.73 -11.31 20.51
CA THR A 205 -7.68 -11.57 19.06
C THR A 205 -6.28 -11.33 18.52
N PRO A 206 -5.69 -12.28 17.79
CA PRO A 206 -4.40 -12.08 17.12
C PRO A 206 -4.41 -10.88 16.17
N ARG A 207 -3.23 -10.38 15.81
CA ARG A 207 -3.03 -9.23 14.94
C ARG A 207 -2.09 -9.57 13.80
N ILE A 208 -2.09 -8.75 12.75
CA ILE A 208 -1.20 -8.93 11.61
C ILE A 208 0.08 -8.12 11.83
N ARG A 209 1.21 -8.79 11.64
CA ARG A 209 2.52 -8.16 11.54
C ARG A 209 2.77 -7.72 10.09
N THR A 210 3.31 -6.51 9.94
CA THR A 210 3.79 -5.99 8.66
C THR A 210 5.23 -5.52 8.85
N ASN A 211 6.16 -6.06 8.08
CA ASN A 211 7.53 -5.58 8.04
C ASN A 211 7.63 -4.37 7.12
N LEU A 212 8.65 -3.54 7.32
CA LEU A 212 8.90 -2.37 6.48
C LEU A 212 9.59 -2.78 5.18
N PHE A 213 10.52 -3.75 5.23
CA PHE A 213 11.28 -4.31 4.10
C PHE A 213 11.51 -5.82 4.24
#